data_36261b35c2927cff33417420f5cbcb44
#
_entry.id   36261b35c2927cff33417420f5cbcb44
#
_cell.length_a   1.000
_cell.length_b   1.000
_cell.length_c   1.000
_cell.angle_alpha   90.00
_cell.angle_beta   90.00
_cell.angle_gamma   90.00
#
_symmetry.space_group_name_H-M   'P 1'
#
loop_
_entity.id
_entity.type
_entity.pdbx_description
1 polymer ?
#
loop_
_entity_poly.entity_id
_entity_poly.type
_entity_poly.pdbx_seq_one_letter_code
_entity_poly.pdbx_strand_id
1 'polypeptide(L)'
;MAKTQGHMALQDSTQNEDRRIVKSKRALRGALITLMETKGFEAITVNDLCSAADLNRGTFYNHFSDKEDLLVSFENEVMETIALIRSEMALLSVKDVMAYCVSKKPLPFLVRLFDYFREQGDFLHAVMGPGGDPRFGSRLRDSFCTNLIQGVLHEKYRNDPDPFVGYYISFYASAYLGVINHWIDTGMKEDSQTMALIAMRLLFIKPGEPIRL
;
A
#
# COMPACT_ATOMS: atom_id res chain seq x y z
N MET A 1 -41.80 24.63 -15.11
CA MET A 1 -40.50 24.48 -15.83
C MET A 1 -39.29 25.06 -15.07
N ALA A 2 -39.43 25.91 -14.06
CA ALA A 2 -38.31 26.50 -13.35
C ALA A 2 -37.60 25.60 -12.28
N LYS A 3 -38.27 24.58 -11.75
CA LYS A 3 -37.69 23.68 -10.72
C LYS A 3 -36.68 22.65 -11.24
N THR A 4 -36.76 22.27 -12.52
CA THR A 4 -35.89 21.26 -13.14
C THR A 4 -34.53 21.84 -13.54
N GLN A 5 -34.43 23.11 -13.87
CA GLN A 5 -33.16 23.80 -14.22
C GLN A 5 -32.27 24.05 -13.03
N GLY A 6 -32.85 24.31 -11.85
CA GLY A 6 -32.05 24.50 -10.62
C GLY A 6 -31.36 23.22 -10.12
N HIS A 7 -31.98 22.06 -10.32
CA HIS A 7 -31.42 20.78 -9.86
C HIS A 7 -30.26 20.30 -10.76
N MET A 8 -30.34 20.57 -12.06
CA MET A 8 -29.28 20.23 -13.02
C MET A 8 -28.05 21.13 -12.87
N ALA A 9 -28.24 22.43 -12.55
CA ALA A 9 -27.14 23.37 -12.30
C ALA A 9 -26.38 23.09 -10.99
N LEU A 10 -27.07 22.60 -9.95
CA LEU A 10 -26.45 22.19 -8.68
C LEU A 10 -25.66 20.87 -8.83
N GLN A 11 -26.13 19.94 -9.64
CA GLN A 11 -25.40 18.69 -9.92
C GLN A 11 -24.16 18.94 -10.78
N ASP A 12 -24.20 19.87 -11.72
CA ASP A 12 -23.06 20.20 -12.58
C ASP A 12 -21.97 20.98 -11.81
N SER A 13 -22.36 21.84 -10.85
CA SER A 13 -21.40 22.54 -9.98
C SER A 13 -20.70 21.59 -9.02
N THR A 14 -21.40 20.64 -8.41
CA THR A 14 -20.81 19.63 -7.50
C THR A 14 -19.86 18.68 -8.26
N GLN A 15 -20.24 18.22 -9.44
CA GLN A 15 -19.32 17.40 -10.27
C GLN A 15 -18.07 18.14 -10.72
N ASN A 16 -18.16 19.45 -10.95
CA ASN A 16 -17.01 20.26 -11.35
C ASN A 16 -16.09 20.57 -10.16
N GLU A 17 -16.65 20.71 -8.96
CA GLU A 17 -15.92 20.87 -7.71
C GLU A 17 -15.18 19.59 -7.34
N ASP A 18 -15.83 18.43 -7.42
CA ASP A 18 -15.23 17.12 -7.21
C ASP A 18 -14.04 16.88 -8.16
N ARG A 19 -14.17 17.21 -9.43
CA ARG A 19 -13.09 17.09 -10.43
C ARG A 19 -11.88 17.98 -10.09
N ARG A 20 -12.12 19.19 -9.61
CA ARG A 20 -11.04 20.12 -9.18
C ARG A 20 -10.31 19.59 -7.96
N ILE A 21 -11.03 19.05 -6.98
CA ILE A 21 -10.48 18.42 -5.78
C ILE A 21 -9.58 17.25 -6.16
N VAL A 22 -10.07 16.32 -6.99
CA VAL A 22 -9.30 15.16 -7.45
C VAL A 22 -8.04 15.60 -8.21
N LYS A 23 -8.14 16.61 -9.10
CA LYS A 23 -7.00 17.14 -9.82
C LYS A 23 -5.95 17.75 -8.89
N SER A 24 -6.38 18.54 -7.89
CA SER A 24 -5.49 19.17 -6.92
C SER A 24 -4.78 18.12 -6.04
N LYS A 25 -5.51 17.12 -5.54
CA LYS A 25 -4.93 15.99 -4.79
C LYS A 25 -3.87 15.25 -5.60
N ARG A 26 -4.16 14.95 -6.88
CA ARG A 26 -3.22 14.27 -7.77
C ARG A 26 -1.95 15.09 -8.00
N ALA A 27 -2.08 16.41 -8.21
CA ALA A 27 -0.94 17.30 -8.38
C ALA A 27 -0.08 17.36 -7.12
N LEU A 28 -0.71 17.49 -5.93
CA LEU A 28 -0.01 17.46 -4.64
C LEU A 28 0.69 16.13 -4.38
N ARG A 29 0.08 15.00 -4.76
CA ARG A 29 0.72 13.68 -4.65
C ARG A 29 1.99 13.59 -5.49
N GLY A 30 1.93 14.01 -6.75
CA GLY A 30 3.11 14.03 -7.63
C GLY A 30 4.21 14.95 -7.10
N ALA A 31 3.84 16.15 -6.62
CA ALA A 31 4.78 17.09 -6.01
C ALA A 31 5.43 16.49 -4.75
N LEU A 32 4.64 15.83 -3.88
CA LEU A 32 5.13 15.20 -2.67
C LEU A 32 6.16 14.10 -2.99
N ILE A 33 5.85 13.20 -3.94
CA ILE A 33 6.75 12.13 -4.39
C ILE A 33 8.09 12.71 -4.84
N THR A 34 8.06 13.65 -5.79
CA THR A 34 9.28 14.27 -6.33
C THR A 34 10.11 14.99 -5.27
N LEU A 35 9.45 15.69 -4.34
CA LEU A 35 10.13 16.41 -3.28
C LEU A 35 10.69 15.47 -2.21
N MET A 36 10.03 14.36 -1.90
CA MET A 36 10.56 13.34 -0.98
C MET A 36 11.85 12.72 -1.53
N GLU A 37 11.89 12.39 -2.82
CA GLU A 37 13.07 11.81 -3.46
C GLU A 37 14.24 12.79 -3.57
N THR A 38 13.96 14.09 -3.78
CA THR A 38 15.02 15.07 -4.03
C THR A 38 15.49 15.82 -2.80
N LYS A 39 14.61 16.02 -1.82
CA LYS A 39 14.86 16.91 -0.67
C LYS A 39 14.66 16.21 0.68
N GLY A 40 13.90 15.11 0.68
CA GLY A 40 13.45 14.42 1.90
C GLY A 40 12.27 15.12 2.57
N PHE A 41 11.36 14.34 3.16
CA PHE A 41 10.10 14.82 3.72
C PHE A 41 10.28 15.90 4.79
N GLU A 42 11.26 15.74 5.68
CA GLU A 42 11.51 16.68 6.77
C GLU A 42 11.81 18.11 6.27
N ALA A 43 12.54 18.22 5.14
CA ALA A 43 12.93 19.50 4.57
C ALA A 43 11.86 20.14 3.67
N ILE A 44 10.75 19.42 3.36
CA ILE A 44 9.66 19.93 2.52
C ILE A 44 8.83 20.96 3.31
N THR A 45 8.43 22.03 2.63
CA THR A 45 7.47 23.00 3.14
C THR A 45 6.18 22.99 2.33
N VAL A 46 5.07 23.48 2.90
CA VAL A 46 3.81 23.66 2.15
C VAL A 46 4.01 24.56 0.93
N ASN A 47 4.93 25.52 1.01
CA ASN A 47 5.25 26.39 -0.13
C ASN A 47 5.94 25.62 -1.28
N ASP A 48 6.86 24.69 -0.95
CA ASP A 48 7.48 23.82 -1.94
C ASP A 48 6.42 22.95 -2.63
N LEU A 49 5.51 22.34 -1.87
CA LEU A 49 4.41 21.52 -2.38
C LEU A 49 3.50 22.30 -3.32
N CYS A 50 3.06 23.50 -2.88
CA CYS A 50 2.19 24.34 -3.69
C CYS A 50 2.87 24.80 -4.99
N SER A 51 4.16 25.17 -4.91
CA SER A 51 4.93 25.59 -6.09
C SER A 51 5.14 24.44 -7.07
N ALA A 52 5.49 23.26 -6.58
CA ALA A 52 5.67 22.06 -7.42
C ALA A 52 4.38 21.53 -8.03
N ALA A 53 3.24 21.70 -7.32
CA ALA A 53 1.91 21.27 -7.78
C ALA A 53 1.19 22.32 -8.65
N ASP A 54 1.78 23.52 -8.84
CA ASP A 54 1.14 24.67 -9.48
C ASP A 54 -0.21 25.03 -8.84
N LEU A 55 -0.23 25.08 -7.50
CA LEU A 55 -1.42 25.41 -6.69
C LEU A 55 -1.14 26.60 -5.77
N ASN A 56 -2.19 27.38 -5.49
CA ASN A 56 -2.08 28.38 -4.44
C ASN A 56 -2.24 27.77 -3.04
N ARG A 57 -1.69 28.43 -2.02
CA ARG A 57 -1.77 27.99 -0.61
C ARG A 57 -3.21 27.86 -0.10
N GLY A 58 -4.13 28.71 -0.57
CA GLY A 58 -5.54 28.61 -0.20
C GLY A 58 -6.15 27.28 -0.65
N THR A 59 -5.83 26.82 -1.86
CA THR A 59 -6.26 25.50 -2.35
C THR A 59 -5.69 24.37 -1.50
N PHE A 60 -4.43 24.46 -1.08
CA PHE A 60 -3.83 23.47 -0.17
C PHE A 60 -4.59 23.42 1.17
N TYR A 61 -4.75 24.57 1.83
CA TYR A 61 -5.39 24.63 3.15
C TYR A 61 -6.90 24.36 3.14
N ASN A 62 -7.55 24.32 1.98
CA ASN A 62 -8.91 23.82 1.86
C ASN A 62 -9.02 22.31 2.04
N HIS A 63 -7.91 21.58 1.92
CA HIS A 63 -7.88 20.11 1.95
C HIS A 63 -7.01 19.52 3.05
N PHE A 64 -5.94 20.21 3.43
CA PHE A 64 -4.93 19.71 4.36
C PHE A 64 -4.49 20.84 5.31
N SER A 65 -4.33 20.51 6.59
CA SER A 65 -3.87 21.44 7.62
C SER A 65 -2.38 21.75 7.52
N ASP A 66 -1.58 20.77 7.13
CA ASP A 66 -0.12 20.83 7.00
C ASP A 66 0.40 19.74 6.05
N LYS A 67 1.74 19.64 5.91
CA LYS A 67 2.38 18.60 5.06
C LYS A 67 2.26 17.21 5.65
N GLU A 68 2.19 17.09 6.96
CA GLU A 68 2.02 15.86 7.70
C GLU A 68 0.61 15.28 7.45
N ASP A 69 -0.42 16.09 7.50
CA ASP A 69 -1.80 15.72 7.18
C ASP A 69 -1.94 15.26 5.72
N LEU A 70 -1.28 15.95 4.78
CA LEU A 70 -1.19 15.52 3.38
C LEU A 70 -0.58 14.13 3.24
N LEU A 71 0.59 13.88 3.87
CA LEU A 71 1.28 12.60 3.80
C LEU A 71 0.42 11.49 4.39
N VAL A 72 -0.09 11.70 5.62
CA VAL A 72 -0.94 10.73 6.33
C VAL A 72 -2.21 10.40 5.53
N SER A 73 -2.80 11.39 4.84
CA SER A 73 -3.96 11.15 3.97
C SER A 73 -3.63 10.14 2.86
N PHE A 74 -2.51 10.31 2.17
CA PHE A 74 -2.10 9.38 1.10
C PHE A 74 -1.67 8.01 1.62
N GLU A 75 -0.99 7.97 2.76
CA GLU A 75 -0.65 6.71 3.43
C GLU A 75 -1.89 5.92 3.82
N ASN A 76 -2.90 6.59 4.37
CA ASN A 76 -4.16 5.97 4.76
C ASN A 76 -4.92 5.44 3.55
N GLU A 77 -4.99 6.18 2.43
CA GLU A 77 -5.60 5.71 1.17
C GLU A 77 -4.94 4.38 0.71
N VAL A 78 -3.61 4.30 0.80
CA VAL A 78 -2.88 3.07 0.46
C VAL A 78 -3.21 1.94 1.44
N MET A 79 -3.16 2.22 2.74
CA MET A 79 -3.42 1.22 3.77
C MET A 79 -4.86 0.69 3.76
N GLU A 80 -5.86 1.55 3.49
CA GLU A 80 -7.27 1.17 3.34
C GLU A 80 -7.47 0.22 2.15
N THR A 81 -6.85 0.53 1.01
CA THR A 81 -6.94 -0.34 -0.18
C THR A 81 -6.28 -1.70 0.09
N ILE A 82 -5.11 -1.72 0.73
CA ILE A 82 -4.45 -2.96 1.14
C ILE A 82 -5.34 -3.77 2.09
N ALA A 83 -6.01 -3.12 3.04
CA ALA A 83 -6.92 -3.78 3.97
C ALA A 83 -8.14 -4.40 3.26
N LEU A 84 -8.69 -3.72 2.23
CA LEU A 84 -9.76 -4.25 1.40
C LEU A 84 -9.31 -5.50 0.63
N ILE A 85 -8.16 -5.45 -0.05
CA ILE A 85 -7.60 -6.60 -0.78
C ILE A 85 -7.35 -7.77 0.18
N ARG A 86 -6.79 -7.47 1.36
CA ARG A 86 -6.55 -8.49 2.40
C ARG A 86 -7.82 -9.15 2.90
N SER A 87 -8.95 -8.45 2.96
CA SER A 87 -10.21 -9.01 3.45
C SER A 87 -10.65 -10.24 2.65
N GLU A 88 -10.23 -10.37 1.40
CA GLU A 88 -10.48 -11.54 0.56
C GLU A 88 -9.74 -12.79 1.04
N MET A 89 -8.62 -12.62 1.75
CA MET A 89 -7.91 -13.75 2.36
C MET A 89 -8.76 -14.47 3.42
N ALA A 90 -9.64 -13.74 4.10
CA ALA A 90 -10.53 -14.32 5.11
C ALA A 90 -11.52 -15.35 4.53
N LEU A 91 -11.72 -15.33 3.21
CA LEU A 91 -12.59 -16.27 2.51
C LEU A 91 -11.87 -17.58 2.11
N LEU A 92 -10.53 -17.64 2.28
CA LEU A 92 -9.73 -18.80 1.91
C LEU A 92 -9.49 -19.70 3.11
N SER A 93 -9.71 -21.00 2.92
CA SER A 93 -9.28 -22.02 3.88
C SER A 93 -7.81 -22.37 3.70
N VAL A 94 -7.18 -22.96 4.72
CA VAL A 94 -5.82 -23.52 4.60
C VAL A 94 -5.72 -24.55 3.47
N LYS A 95 -6.80 -25.31 3.23
CA LYS A 95 -6.85 -26.30 2.12
C LYS A 95 -6.77 -25.60 0.76
N ASP A 96 -7.45 -24.46 0.59
CA ASP A 96 -7.41 -23.68 -0.64
C ASP A 96 -5.98 -23.17 -0.89
N VAL A 97 -5.34 -22.59 0.12
CA VAL A 97 -3.94 -22.14 0.03
C VAL A 97 -3.01 -23.27 -0.39
N MET A 98 -3.14 -24.44 0.24
CA MET A 98 -2.35 -25.62 -0.11
C MET A 98 -2.61 -26.10 -1.53
N ALA A 99 -3.87 -26.07 -2.00
CA ALA A 99 -4.22 -26.45 -3.38
C ALA A 99 -3.56 -25.51 -4.40
N TYR A 100 -3.54 -24.19 -4.13
CA TYR A 100 -2.82 -23.21 -4.96
C TYR A 100 -1.31 -23.49 -4.98
N CYS A 101 -0.70 -23.76 -3.83
CA CYS A 101 0.72 -24.09 -3.74
C CYS A 101 1.09 -25.36 -4.54
N VAL A 102 0.30 -26.42 -4.41
CA VAL A 102 0.51 -27.68 -5.16
C VAL A 102 0.34 -27.49 -6.67
N SER A 103 -0.67 -26.71 -7.08
CA SER A 103 -0.92 -26.43 -8.50
C SER A 103 0.02 -25.40 -9.11
N LYS A 104 0.90 -24.79 -8.31
CA LYS A 104 1.79 -23.68 -8.72
C LYS A 104 1.03 -22.50 -9.36
N LYS A 105 -0.19 -22.24 -8.89
CA LYS A 105 -0.98 -21.08 -9.32
C LYS A 105 -0.88 -19.98 -8.27
N PRO A 106 -0.78 -18.72 -8.67
CA PRO A 106 -0.76 -17.62 -7.72
C PRO A 106 -2.13 -17.41 -7.08
N LEU A 107 -2.15 -17.09 -5.79
CA LEU A 107 -3.37 -16.69 -5.09
C LEU A 107 -3.90 -15.37 -5.66
N PRO A 108 -5.18 -15.30 -6.09
CA PRO A 108 -5.71 -14.12 -6.77
C PRO A 108 -5.59 -12.82 -5.97
N PHE A 109 -5.79 -12.87 -4.65
CA PHE A 109 -5.66 -11.67 -3.81
C PHE A 109 -4.20 -11.17 -3.74
N LEU A 110 -3.19 -12.07 -3.77
CA LEU A 110 -1.79 -11.67 -3.83
C LEU A 110 -1.45 -11.02 -5.16
N VAL A 111 -1.97 -11.54 -6.27
CA VAL A 111 -1.80 -10.92 -7.59
C VAL A 111 -2.35 -9.49 -7.56
N ARG A 112 -3.59 -9.29 -7.08
CA ARG A 112 -4.18 -7.95 -6.94
C ARG A 112 -3.38 -7.04 -6.02
N LEU A 113 -2.83 -7.58 -4.94
CA LEU A 113 -1.99 -6.81 -4.04
C LEU A 113 -0.71 -6.31 -4.74
N PHE A 114 -0.02 -7.18 -5.48
CA PHE A 114 1.19 -6.79 -6.22
C PHE A 114 0.86 -5.89 -7.42
N ASP A 115 -0.31 -6.04 -8.07
CA ASP A 115 -0.81 -5.09 -9.06
C ASP A 115 -0.99 -3.71 -8.42
N TYR A 116 -1.64 -3.65 -7.27
CA TYR A 116 -1.83 -2.41 -6.53
C TYR A 116 -0.50 -1.78 -6.06
N PHE A 117 0.43 -2.57 -5.56
CA PHE A 117 1.77 -2.07 -5.22
C PHE A 117 2.49 -1.49 -6.45
N ARG A 118 2.34 -2.10 -7.60
CA ARG A 118 2.90 -1.59 -8.86
C ARG A 118 2.25 -0.26 -9.28
N GLU A 119 0.93 -0.14 -9.16
CA GLU A 119 0.20 1.10 -9.42
C GLU A 119 0.63 2.24 -8.49
N GLN A 120 1.00 1.91 -7.25
CA GLN A 120 1.45 2.85 -6.23
C GLN A 120 2.99 2.97 -6.16
N GLY A 121 3.70 2.38 -7.10
CA GLY A 121 5.15 2.17 -7.04
C GLY A 121 5.96 3.42 -6.71
N ASP A 122 5.72 4.52 -7.42
CA ASP A 122 6.42 5.78 -7.21
C ASP A 122 6.20 6.32 -5.78
N PHE A 123 4.96 6.24 -5.28
CA PHE A 123 4.65 6.67 -3.92
C PHE A 123 5.30 5.75 -2.87
N LEU A 124 5.20 4.44 -3.06
CA LEU A 124 5.79 3.47 -2.15
C LEU A 124 7.31 3.59 -2.10
N HIS A 125 7.96 3.78 -3.26
CA HIS A 125 9.40 4.02 -3.32
C HIS A 125 9.80 5.30 -2.56
N ALA A 126 9.07 6.38 -2.77
CA ALA A 126 9.37 7.64 -2.09
C ALA A 126 9.11 7.57 -0.56
N VAL A 127 7.96 7.01 -0.14
CA VAL A 127 7.57 7.00 1.28
C VAL A 127 8.38 6.01 2.12
N MET A 128 8.77 4.86 1.54
CA MET A 128 9.62 3.86 2.24
C MET A 128 11.11 4.10 2.04
N GLY A 129 11.50 4.97 1.11
CA GLY A 129 12.88 5.34 0.87
C GLY A 129 13.50 6.21 1.97
N PRO A 130 14.81 6.51 1.85
CA PRO A 130 15.54 7.27 2.88
C PRO A 130 14.98 8.67 3.17
N GLY A 131 14.31 9.27 2.20
CA GLY A 131 13.68 10.60 2.32
C GLY A 131 12.21 10.58 2.74
N GLY A 132 11.63 9.40 2.97
CA GLY A 132 10.20 9.22 3.27
C GLY A 132 9.85 9.22 4.75
N ASP A 133 8.75 8.53 5.12
CA ASP A 133 8.36 8.30 6.51
C ASP A 133 8.79 6.90 6.97
N PRO A 134 9.77 6.80 7.89
CA PRO A 134 10.24 5.51 8.39
C PRO A 134 9.15 4.71 9.13
N ARG A 135 8.06 5.37 9.57
CA ARG A 135 6.93 4.72 10.25
C ARG A 135 6.01 3.99 9.28
N PHE A 136 5.95 4.39 8.01
CA PHE A 136 5.05 3.77 7.04
C PHE A 136 5.38 2.29 6.81
N GLY A 137 6.67 1.95 6.64
CA GLY A 137 7.10 0.55 6.52
C GLY A 137 6.72 -0.31 7.73
N SER A 138 6.84 0.25 8.94
CA SER A 138 6.41 -0.45 10.17
C SER A 138 4.89 -0.64 10.20
N ARG A 139 4.09 0.36 9.80
CA ARG A 139 2.63 0.26 9.69
C ARG A 139 2.22 -0.80 8.67
N LEU A 140 2.88 -0.85 7.52
CA LEU A 140 2.64 -1.85 6.48
C LEU A 140 2.96 -3.26 6.99
N ARG A 141 4.11 -3.46 7.67
CA ARG A 141 4.47 -4.73 8.30
C ARG A 141 3.39 -5.16 9.29
N ASP A 142 3.02 -4.30 10.22
CA ASP A 142 2.13 -4.64 11.33
C ASP A 142 0.68 -4.83 10.85
N SER A 143 0.21 -4.02 9.92
CA SER A 143 -1.16 -4.10 9.41
C SER A 143 -1.36 -5.21 8.37
N PHE A 144 -0.40 -5.41 7.46
CA PHE A 144 -0.56 -6.37 6.37
C PHE A 144 0.25 -7.65 6.60
N CYS A 145 1.56 -7.56 6.75
CA CYS A 145 2.42 -8.75 6.81
C CYS A 145 2.11 -9.61 8.04
N THR A 146 1.92 -8.99 9.20
CA THR A 146 1.54 -9.71 10.43
C THR A 146 0.21 -10.43 10.25
N ASN A 147 -0.80 -9.78 9.70
CA ASN A 147 -2.11 -10.39 9.46
C ASN A 147 -2.05 -11.50 8.40
N LEU A 148 -1.20 -11.36 7.37
CA LEU A 148 -0.97 -12.42 6.38
C LEU A 148 -0.43 -13.67 7.05
N ILE A 149 0.61 -13.53 7.86
CA ILE A 149 1.22 -14.66 8.57
C ILE A 149 0.25 -15.30 9.56
N GLN A 150 -0.47 -14.50 10.34
CA GLN A 150 -1.52 -15.01 11.24
C GLN A 150 -2.62 -15.76 10.49
N GLY A 151 -2.98 -15.31 9.28
CA GLY A 151 -4.00 -15.94 8.45
C GLY A 151 -3.60 -17.33 7.94
N VAL A 152 -2.31 -17.58 7.69
CA VAL A 152 -1.81 -18.89 7.26
C VAL A 152 -1.46 -19.83 8.42
N LEU A 153 -1.36 -19.31 9.66
CA LEU A 153 -1.18 -20.15 10.84
C LEU A 153 -2.44 -20.97 11.10
N HIS A 154 -2.23 -22.22 11.54
CA HIS A 154 -3.31 -23.05 12.03
C HIS A 154 -4.03 -22.33 13.18
N GLU A 155 -5.36 -22.43 13.25
CA GLU A 155 -6.21 -21.73 14.20
C GLU A 155 -5.76 -21.90 15.67
N LYS A 156 -5.24 -23.09 15.99
CA LYS A 156 -4.64 -23.42 17.29
C LYS A 156 -3.53 -22.46 17.71
N TYR A 157 -2.74 -21.94 16.77
CA TYR A 157 -1.58 -21.11 17.08
C TYR A 157 -1.86 -19.60 16.95
N ARG A 158 -3.03 -19.17 16.46
CA ARG A 158 -3.34 -17.75 16.23
C ARG A 158 -3.31 -16.91 17.50
N ASN A 159 -3.73 -17.50 18.61
CA ASN A 159 -3.80 -16.87 19.94
C ASN A 159 -2.97 -17.66 20.97
N ASP A 160 -2.00 -18.44 20.53
CA ASP A 160 -1.16 -19.22 21.43
C ASP A 160 -0.25 -18.25 22.20
N PRO A 161 -0.22 -18.30 23.55
CA PRO A 161 0.64 -17.46 24.36
C PRO A 161 2.11 -17.88 24.32
N ASP A 162 2.46 -18.95 23.58
CA ASP A 162 3.86 -19.36 23.44
C ASP A 162 4.69 -18.22 22.79
N PRO A 163 5.74 -17.74 23.47
CA PRO A 163 6.60 -16.70 22.94
C PRO A 163 7.17 -17.02 21.54
N PHE A 164 7.37 -18.29 21.23
CA PHE A 164 7.86 -18.72 19.91
C PHE A 164 6.91 -18.29 18.78
N VAL A 165 5.58 -18.35 18.98
CA VAL A 165 4.60 -17.92 17.97
C VAL A 165 4.77 -16.43 17.64
N GLY A 166 4.98 -15.60 18.67
CA GLY A 166 5.24 -14.17 18.48
C GLY A 166 6.49 -13.90 17.65
N TYR A 167 7.61 -14.61 17.97
CA TYR A 167 8.86 -14.51 17.21
C TYR A 167 8.69 -15.01 15.76
N TYR A 168 7.97 -16.11 15.55
CA TYR A 168 7.66 -16.65 14.23
C TYR A 168 6.90 -15.62 13.37
N ILE A 169 5.85 -15.04 13.90
CA ILE A 169 5.05 -14.02 13.20
C ILE A 169 5.93 -12.81 12.86
N SER A 170 6.68 -12.30 13.82
CA SER A 170 7.56 -11.15 13.64
C SER A 170 8.64 -11.38 12.58
N PHE A 171 9.27 -12.57 12.59
CA PHE A 171 10.27 -12.98 11.60
C PHE A 171 9.70 -12.96 10.19
N TYR A 172 8.60 -13.68 9.97
CA TYR A 172 8.00 -13.75 8.63
C TYR A 172 7.41 -12.42 8.17
N ALA A 173 6.76 -11.67 9.05
CA ALA A 173 6.24 -10.35 8.71
C ALA A 173 7.36 -9.40 8.25
N SER A 174 8.50 -9.42 8.93
CA SER A 174 9.68 -8.62 8.56
C SER A 174 10.31 -9.11 7.26
N ALA A 175 10.38 -10.42 7.05
CA ALA A 175 10.86 -11.01 5.81
C ALA A 175 10.00 -10.59 4.59
N TYR A 176 8.66 -10.61 4.75
CA TYR A 176 7.76 -10.17 3.69
C TYR A 176 7.88 -8.68 3.37
N LEU A 177 8.01 -7.83 4.38
CA LEU A 177 8.32 -6.42 4.16
C LEU A 177 9.64 -6.25 3.38
N GLY A 178 10.66 -7.02 3.73
CA GLY A 178 11.94 -7.04 3.03
C GLY A 178 11.82 -7.43 1.57
N VAL A 179 10.97 -8.42 1.24
CA VAL A 179 10.68 -8.83 -0.15
C VAL A 179 9.99 -7.71 -0.93
N ILE A 180 9.02 -7.04 -0.32
CA ILE A 180 8.31 -5.92 -0.95
C ILE A 180 9.29 -4.77 -1.22
N ASN A 181 10.08 -4.38 -0.22
CA ASN A 181 11.08 -3.32 -0.37
C ASN A 181 12.08 -3.65 -1.49
N HIS A 182 12.66 -4.86 -1.47
CA HIS A 182 13.60 -5.28 -2.50
C HIS A 182 13.00 -5.20 -3.92
N TRP A 183 11.77 -5.65 -4.08
CA TRP A 183 11.09 -5.58 -5.37
C TRP A 183 10.86 -4.14 -5.85
N ILE A 184 10.45 -3.24 -4.95
CA ILE A 184 10.28 -1.80 -5.25
C ILE A 184 11.63 -1.18 -5.62
N ASP A 185 12.66 -1.38 -4.79
CA ASP A 185 14.01 -0.81 -4.98
C ASP A 185 14.68 -1.29 -6.27
N THR A 186 14.37 -2.51 -6.72
CA THR A 186 14.89 -3.06 -7.98
C THR A 186 14.06 -2.69 -9.21
N GLY A 187 13.06 -1.80 -9.05
CA GLY A 187 12.25 -1.25 -10.14
C GLY A 187 11.10 -2.17 -10.55
N MET A 188 10.62 -3.04 -9.65
CA MET A 188 9.45 -3.91 -9.84
C MET A 188 9.49 -4.71 -11.16
N LYS A 189 10.64 -5.34 -11.45
CA LYS A 189 10.92 -6.05 -12.72
C LYS A 189 10.02 -7.26 -12.92
N GLU A 190 9.80 -8.03 -11.87
CA GLU A 190 8.92 -9.20 -11.89
C GLU A 190 7.46 -8.74 -11.97
N ASP A 191 6.65 -9.42 -12.78
CA ASP A 191 5.21 -9.16 -12.83
C ASP A 191 4.50 -9.60 -11.55
N SER A 192 3.27 -9.16 -11.36
CA SER A 192 2.49 -9.40 -10.15
C SER A 192 2.17 -10.89 -9.94
N GLN A 193 2.05 -11.67 -11.01
CA GLN A 193 1.82 -13.11 -10.91
C GLN A 193 3.08 -13.82 -10.40
N THR A 194 4.23 -13.45 -10.94
CA THR A 194 5.53 -13.97 -10.50
C THR A 194 5.78 -13.58 -9.04
N MET A 195 5.53 -12.33 -8.65
CA MET A 195 5.68 -11.89 -7.26
C MET A 195 4.74 -12.62 -6.30
N ALA A 196 3.51 -12.89 -6.70
CA ALA A 196 2.58 -13.69 -5.91
C ALA A 196 3.08 -15.13 -5.71
N LEU A 197 3.66 -15.76 -6.75
CA LEU A 197 4.29 -17.07 -6.63
C LEU A 197 5.53 -17.05 -5.73
N ILE A 198 6.39 -16.04 -5.86
CA ILE A 198 7.55 -15.84 -4.96
C ILE A 198 7.08 -15.75 -3.52
N ALA A 199 6.10 -14.90 -3.23
CA ALA A 199 5.55 -14.71 -1.90
C ALA A 199 5.01 -16.03 -1.33
N MET A 200 4.25 -16.80 -2.11
CA MET A 200 3.75 -18.11 -1.70
C MET A 200 4.88 -19.11 -1.46
N ARG A 201 5.88 -19.15 -2.34
CA ARG A 201 7.01 -20.09 -2.22
C ARG A 201 7.83 -19.82 -0.96
N LEU A 202 8.06 -18.56 -0.63
CA LEU A 202 8.83 -18.17 0.57
C LEU A 202 8.18 -18.62 1.88
N LEU A 203 6.85 -18.82 1.93
CA LEU A 203 6.17 -19.38 3.12
C LEU A 203 6.56 -20.85 3.39
N PHE A 204 6.94 -21.59 2.37
CA PHE A 204 7.10 -23.05 2.45
C PHE A 204 8.53 -23.52 2.17
N ILE A 205 9.48 -22.59 1.93
CA ILE A 205 10.86 -22.96 1.69
C ILE A 205 11.49 -23.50 2.97
N LYS A 206 12.16 -24.66 2.87
CA LYS A 206 12.89 -25.25 3.98
C LYS A 206 14.38 -25.01 3.82
N PRO A 207 15.12 -24.84 4.95
CA PRO A 207 16.58 -24.77 4.90
C PRO A 207 17.16 -25.99 4.17
N GLY A 208 18.07 -25.74 3.23
CA GLY A 208 18.72 -26.79 2.44
C GLY A 208 17.96 -27.24 1.19
N GLU A 209 16.73 -26.75 0.95
CA GLU A 209 16.06 -26.97 -0.32
C GLU A 209 16.66 -26.13 -1.45
N PRO A 210 16.69 -26.63 -2.71
CA PRO A 210 17.07 -25.81 -3.85
C PRO A 210 16.13 -24.62 -4.01
N ILE A 211 16.69 -23.41 -4.13
CA ILE A 211 15.92 -22.19 -4.40
C ILE A 211 15.51 -22.19 -5.88
N ARG A 212 14.26 -22.61 -6.17
CA ARG A 212 13.65 -22.61 -7.50
C ARG A 212 12.19 -22.14 -7.38
N LEU A 213 11.73 -21.38 -8.37
CA LEU A 213 10.31 -21.06 -8.57
C LEU A 213 9.53 -22.24 -9.10
#